data_c60f379b917525a3151cd85a127f7e55
#
_entry.id   c60f379b917525a3151cd85a127f7e55
#
_cell.length_a   1.000
_cell.length_b   1.000
_cell.length_c   1.000
_cell.angle_alpha   90.00
_cell.angle_beta   90.00
_cell.angle_gamma   90.00
#
_symmetry.space_group_name_H-M   'P 1'
#
loop_
_entity.id
_entity.type
_entity.pdbx_description
1 polymer ?
#
loop_
_entity_poly.entity_id
_entity_poly.type
_entity_poly.pdbx_seq_one_letter_code
_entity_poly.pdbx_strand_id
1 'polypeptide(L)'
;SMVTSCAPDAVLMVGDMFDDDIANRPTERTLSLMRQLSAQYPCYYVSGNHEAWTGEMDALYQQTEEAGVTVLRMSSGVLTVRGQRIALCGVPDPYEMVHSGAPDTEEQLRQALEDVDSADFTVLLAHRPELLAKYAQFPLDLVVSGHAHGGQVRIPGVLNGLYAPNQGWFPKLAGGAYTQDGTTLIVSRGLAVRTRLPRIFNRPE
;
A
#
# COMPACT_ATOMS: atom_id res chain seq x y z
N SER A 1 -6.59 -15.10 -12.96
CA SER A 1 -5.46 -14.60 -12.15
C SER A 1 -5.64 -15.02 -10.70
N MET A 2 -4.58 -14.96 -9.88
CA MET A 2 -4.71 -15.22 -8.43
C MET A 2 -5.73 -14.27 -7.78
N VAL A 3 -5.76 -13.00 -8.19
CA VAL A 3 -6.73 -12.02 -7.68
C VAL A 3 -8.17 -12.46 -7.97
N THR A 4 -8.48 -12.84 -9.21
CA THR A 4 -9.84 -13.28 -9.57
C THR A 4 -10.26 -14.56 -8.88
N SER A 5 -9.33 -15.46 -8.53
CA SER A 5 -9.66 -16.68 -7.78
C SER A 5 -10.05 -16.42 -6.32
N CYS A 6 -9.67 -15.25 -5.76
CA CYS A 6 -10.10 -14.82 -4.43
C CYS A 6 -11.49 -14.21 -4.42
N ALA A 7 -12.10 -13.89 -5.60
CA ALA A 7 -13.36 -13.17 -5.72
C ALA A 7 -13.48 -11.97 -4.75
N PRO A 8 -12.55 -11.00 -4.81
CA PRO A 8 -12.51 -9.91 -3.85
C PRO A 8 -13.67 -8.93 -4.08
N ASP A 9 -14.13 -8.26 -3.02
CA ASP A 9 -15.08 -7.15 -3.12
C ASP A 9 -14.39 -5.83 -3.54
N ALA A 10 -13.08 -5.71 -3.34
CA ALA A 10 -12.24 -4.59 -3.79
C ALA A 10 -10.76 -5.01 -3.89
N VAL A 11 -9.95 -4.22 -4.60
CA VAL A 11 -8.49 -4.40 -4.71
C VAL A 11 -7.78 -3.17 -4.18
N LEU A 12 -6.92 -3.36 -3.19
CA LEU A 12 -6.14 -2.29 -2.56
C LEU A 12 -4.68 -2.41 -2.99
N MET A 13 -4.18 -1.41 -3.71
CA MET A 13 -2.81 -1.34 -4.24
C MET A 13 -2.00 -0.38 -3.36
N VAL A 14 -1.08 -0.92 -2.59
CA VAL A 14 -0.39 -0.17 -1.52
C VAL A 14 1.04 0.22 -1.89
N GLY A 15 1.21 0.79 -3.08
CA GLY A 15 2.46 1.35 -3.58
C GLY A 15 3.41 0.35 -4.25
N ASP A 16 4.48 0.89 -4.84
CA ASP A 16 5.50 0.16 -5.59
C ASP A 16 4.91 -0.66 -6.77
N MET A 17 3.88 -0.11 -7.41
CA MET A 17 3.30 -0.66 -8.63
C MET A 17 4.13 -0.30 -9.86
N PHE A 18 4.86 0.81 -9.81
CA PHE A 18 5.78 1.28 -10.83
C PHE A 18 7.21 1.29 -10.28
N ASP A 19 8.16 0.83 -11.09
CA ASP A 19 9.59 0.83 -10.75
C ASP A 19 10.18 2.23 -10.95
N ASP A 20 11.19 2.60 -10.17
CA ASP A 20 11.95 3.84 -10.31
C ASP A 20 12.93 3.84 -11.49
N ASP A 21 13.26 2.68 -12.06
CA ASP A 21 14.01 2.59 -13.33
C ASP A 21 13.12 2.98 -14.51
N ILE A 22 12.96 4.29 -14.73
CA ILE A 22 12.09 4.89 -15.73
C ILE A 22 12.33 4.31 -17.13
N ALA A 23 13.61 4.04 -17.49
CA ALA A 23 13.99 3.56 -18.81
C ALA A 23 13.53 2.12 -19.09
N ASN A 24 13.43 1.29 -18.05
CA ASN A 24 13.17 -0.15 -18.16
C ASN A 24 11.89 -0.60 -17.46
N ARG A 25 11.18 0.30 -16.75
CA ARG A 25 9.96 -0.08 -16.04
C ARG A 25 8.87 -0.54 -17.01
N PRO A 26 8.17 -1.63 -16.71
CA PRO A 26 7.12 -2.17 -17.58
C PRO A 26 5.79 -1.42 -17.38
N THR A 27 5.77 -0.08 -17.54
CA THR A 27 4.63 0.80 -17.27
C THR A 27 3.34 0.30 -17.93
N GLU A 28 3.37 -0.04 -19.22
CA GLU A 28 2.19 -0.55 -19.92
C GLU A 28 1.67 -1.88 -19.36
N ARG A 29 2.53 -2.74 -18.80
CA ARG A 29 2.08 -3.99 -18.15
C ARG A 29 1.36 -3.69 -16.85
N THR A 30 1.88 -2.74 -16.07
CA THR A 30 1.24 -2.29 -14.82
C THR A 30 -0.13 -1.67 -15.11
N LEU A 31 -0.20 -0.73 -16.06
CA LEU A 31 -1.45 -0.09 -16.46
C LEU A 31 -2.44 -1.09 -17.07
N SER A 32 -1.97 -2.05 -17.86
CA SER A 32 -2.82 -3.12 -18.39
C SER A 32 -3.41 -3.99 -17.28
N LEU A 33 -2.62 -4.32 -16.25
CA LEU A 33 -3.12 -5.04 -15.07
C LEU A 33 -4.17 -4.20 -14.33
N MET A 34 -3.90 -2.92 -14.10
CA MET A 34 -4.82 -1.99 -13.43
C MET A 34 -6.17 -1.90 -14.19
N ARG A 35 -6.14 -1.69 -15.52
CA ARG A 35 -7.36 -1.69 -16.36
C ARG A 35 -8.14 -3.01 -16.28
N GLN A 36 -7.46 -4.16 -16.27
CA GLN A 36 -8.12 -5.47 -16.16
C GLN A 36 -8.78 -5.68 -14.80
N LEU A 37 -8.18 -5.18 -13.73
CA LEU A 37 -8.72 -5.30 -12.38
C LEU A 37 -9.86 -4.31 -12.16
N SER A 38 -9.68 -3.04 -12.54
CA SER A 38 -10.68 -1.98 -12.39
C SER A 38 -11.96 -2.22 -13.21
N ALA A 39 -11.85 -2.94 -14.33
CA ALA A 39 -12.99 -3.39 -15.10
C ALA A 39 -13.88 -4.42 -14.36
N GLN A 40 -13.39 -5.02 -13.29
CA GLN A 40 -14.10 -6.09 -12.56
C GLN A 40 -14.37 -5.74 -11.10
N TYR A 41 -13.51 -4.91 -10.50
CA TYR A 41 -13.53 -4.61 -9.06
C TYR A 41 -13.29 -3.12 -8.82
N PRO A 42 -13.86 -2.53 -7.77
CA PRO A 42 -13.37 -1.26 -7.23
C PRO A 42 -11.89 -1.40 -6.87
N CYS A 43 -11.05 -0.52 -7.43
CA CYS A 43 -9.61 -0.54 -7.20
C CYS A 43 -9.17 0.78 -6.59
N TYR A 44 -8.33 0.71 -5.57
CA TYR A 44 -7.79 1.87 -4.86
C TYR A 44 -6.28 1.78 -4.80
N TYR A 45 -5.61 2.93 -4.87
CA TYR A 45 -4.15 3.01 -4.94
C TYR A 45 -3.61 4.14 -4.08
N VAL A 46 -2.46 3.89 -3.47
CA VAL A 46 -1.55 4.89 -2.89
C VAL A 46 -0.15 4.67 -3.45
N SER A 47 0.68 5.72 -3.47
CA SER A 47 2.07 5.61 -3.93
C SER A 47 2.96 4.87 -2.94
N GLY A 48 4.05 4.31 -3.46
CA GLY A 48 5.19 3.81 -2.70
C GLY A 48 6.45 4.63 -2.97
N ASN A 49 7.57 4.19 -2.44
CA ASN A 49 8.83 4.93 -2.59
C ASN A 49 9.42 4.83 -4.01
N HIS A 50 9.19 3.74 -4.72
CA HIS A 50 9.67 3.62 -6.10
C HIS A 50 9.00 4.65 -6.99
N GLU A 51 7.69 4.86 -6.87
CA GLU A 51 7.02 5.93 -7.59
C GLU A 51 7.55 7.32 -7.19
N ALA A 52 7.70 7.58 -5.89
CA ALA A 52 8.17 8.87 -5.39
C ALA A 52 9.60 9.20 -5.88
N TRP A 53 10.47 8.20 -6.04
CA TRP A 53 11.84 8.38 -6.55
C TRP A 53 11.90 8.74 -8.04
N THR A 54 10.85 8.46 -8.82
CA THR A 54 10.81 8.85 -10.23
C THR A 54 10.77 10.36 -10.45
N GLY A 55 10.19 11.12 -9.50
CA GLY A 55 9.87 12.53 -9.68
C GLY A 55 8.70 12.80 -10.65
N GLU A 56 8.02 11.75 -11.13
CA GLU A 56 6.92 11.84 -12.12
C GLU A 56 5.54 11.58 -11.51
N MET A 57 5.36 11.89 -10.22
CA MET A 57 4.17 11.51 -9.45
C MET A 57 2.84 11.92 -10.10
N ASP A 58 2.73 13.16 -10.55
CA ASP A 58 1.47 13.65 -11.13
C ASP A 58 1.11 12.88 -12.41
N ALA A 59 2.10 12.54 -13.25
CA ALA A 59 1.89 11.73 -14.44
C ALA A 59 1.48 10.29 -14.09
N LEU A 60 2.08 9.69 -13.05
CA LEU A 60 1.73 8.34 -12.60
C LEU A 60 0.34 8.28 -11.99
N TYR A 61 -0.06 9.29 -11.22
CA TYR A 61 -1.41 9.39 -10.68
C TYR A 61 -2.43 9.52 -11.81
N GLN A 62 -2.21 10.43 -12.78
CA GLN A 62 -3.10 10.59 -13.93
C GLN A 62 -3.25 9.27 -14.70
N GLN A 63 -2.17 8.59 -15.03
CA GLN A 63 -2.20 7.30 -15.74
C GLN A 63 -2.94 6.22 -14.96
N THR A 64 -2.80 6.23 -13.62
CA THR A 64 -3.49 5.28 -12.72
C THR A 64 -4.99 5.54 -12.73
N GLU A 65 -5.42 6.81 -12.66
CA GLU A 65 -6.84 7.21 -12.76
C GLU A 65 -7.42 6.89 -14.13
N GLU A 66 -6.68 7.14 -15.21
CA GLU A 66 -7.07 6.77 -16.58
C GLU A 66 -7.20 5.25 -16.76
N ALA A 67 -6.49 4.46 -15.95
CA ALA A 67 -6.65 3.01 -15.90
C ALA A 67 -7.87 2.56 -15.06
N GLY A 68 -8.69 3.50 -14.53
CA GLY A 68 -9.92 3.22 -13.78
C GLY A 68 -9.69 2.90 -12.30
N VAL A 69 -8.53 3.24 -11.75
CA VAL A 69 -8.18 3.04 -10.34
C VAL A 69 -8.35 4.34 -9.58
N THR A 70 -9.01 4.30 -8.42
CA THR A 70 -9.13 5.48 -7.55
C THR A 70 -7.83 5.73 -6.81
N VAL A 71 -7.22 6.88 -7.02
CA VAL A 71 -6.03 7.33 -6.30
C VAL A 71 -6.46 7.98 -4.98
N LEU A 72 -5.89 7.52 -3.87
CA LEU A 72 -6.07 8.11 -2.55
C LEU A 72 -4.81 8.88 -2.17
N ARG A 73 -4.84 10.21 -2.31
CA ARG A 73 -3.73 11.10 -1.98
C ARG A 73 -4.18 12.09 -0.93
N MET A 74 -3.93 11.78 0.34
CA MET A 74 -4.43 12.56 1.50
C MET A 74 -5.96 12.74 1.42
N SER A 75 -6.65 11.67 1.05
CA SER A 75 -8.09 11.70 0.79
C SER A 75 -8.76 10.42 1.23
N SER A 76 -10.07 10.44 1.29
CA SER A 76 -10.88 9.28 1.62
C SER A 76 -11.97 9.04 0.58
N GLY A 77 -12.50 7.83 0.60
CA GLY A 77 -13.68 7.42 -0.16
C GLY A 77 -14.46 6.38 0.62
N VAL A 78 -15.69 6.13 0.22
CA VAL A 78 -16.55 5.13 0.85
C VAL A 78 -16.73 3.94 -0.08
N LEU A 79 -16.38 2.75 0.42
CA LEU A 79 -16.69 1.48 -0.22
C LEU A 79 -17.89 0.84 0.51
N THR A 80 -18.90 0.46 -0.23
CA THR A 80 -20.03 -0.29 0.33
C THR A 80 -19.90 -1.77 -0.03
N VAL A 81 -19.76 -2.62 0.98
CA VAL A 81 -19.66 -4.07 0.81
C VAL A 81 -20.80 -4.73 1.58
N ARG A 82 -21.65 -5.47 0.88
CA ARG A 82 -22.78 -6.21 1.49
C ARG A 82 -23.66 -5.34 2.40
N GLY A 83 -23.87 -4.09 2.00
CA GLY A 83 -24.68 -3.12 2.76
C GLY A 83 -23.96 -2.44 3.93
N GLN A 84 -22.69 -2.77 4.17
CA GLN A 84 -21.86 -2.10 5.18
C GLN A 84 -20.95 -1.06 4.55
N ARG A 85 -20.80 0.06 5.23
CA ARG A 85 -19.92 1.16 4.81
C ARG A 85 -18.51 0.94 5.39
N ILE A 86 -17.51 1.14 4.53
CA ILE A 86 -16.09 1.09 4.86
C ILE A 86 -15.49 2.40 4.36
N ALA A 87 -14.91 3.19 5.25
CA ALA A 87 -14.12 4.35 4.87
C ALA A 87 -12.73 3.87 4.44
N LEU A 88 -12.34 4.20 3.20
CA LEU A 88 -11.00 3.94 2.68
C LEU A 88 -10.23 5.25 2.65
N CYS A 89 -9.16 5.37 3.42
CA CYS A 89 -8.28 6.53 3.46
C CYS A 89 -6.94 6.17 2.85
N GLY A 90 -6.26 7.14 2.26
CA GLY A 90 -4.94 6.91 1.71
C GLY A 90 -3.97 8.07 1.93
N VAL A 91 -2.74 7.73 2.25
CA VAL A 91 -1.62 8.67 2.33
C VAL A 91 -0.51 8.27 1.38
N PRO A 92 0.12 9.23 0.68
CA PRO A 92 1.26 8.96 -0.18
C PRO A 92 2.49 8.53 0.62
N ASP A 93 3.48 7.94 -0.07
CA ASP A 93 4.75 7.61 0.56
C ASP A 93 5.46 8.87 1.08
N PRO A 94 6.10 8.82 2.27
CA PRO A 94 6.83 9.96 2.82
C PRO A 94 7.92 10.56 1.93
N TYR A 95 8.50 9.81 1.00
CA TYR A 95 9.46 10.36 0.03
C TYR A 95 8.83 11.35 -0.96
N GLU A 96 7.52 11.28 -1.20
CA GLU A 96 6.84 12.27 -2.03
C GLU A 96 6.94 13.68 -1.42
N MET A 97 6.96 13.78 -0.08
CA MET A 97 7.12 15.04 0.64
C MET A 97 8.43 15.75 0.32
N VAL A 98 9.52 14.99 0.19
CA VAL A 98 10.86 15.53 -0.03
C VAL A 98 10.95 16.29 -1.36
N HIS A 99 10.15 15.90 -2.34
CA HIS A 99 10.20 16.44 -3.70
C HIS A 99 9.04 17.40 -4.01
N SER A 100 7.89 17.25 -3.36
CA SER A 100 6.67 18.02 -3.68
C SER A 100 6.30 19.09 -2.65
N GLY A 101 7.01 19.12 -1.49
CA GLY A 101 6.61 20.01 -0.38
C GLY A 101 5.28 19.61 0.28
N ALA A 102 4.85 18.37 0.11
CA ALA A 102 3.66 17.82 0.76
C ALA A 102 3.80 17.89 2.30
N PRO A 103 2.71 17.94 3.06
CA PRO A 103 2.73 17.96 4.52
C PRO A 103 3.33 16.66 5.09
N ASP A 104 3.72 16.70 6.37
CA ASP A 104 4.23 15.50 7.05
C ASP A 104 3.15 14.41 7.21
N THR A 105 3.57 13.20 7.57
CA THR A 105 2.66 12.04 7.63
C THR A 105 1.47 12.25 8.58
N GLU A 106 1.65 13.00 9.68
CA GLU A 106 0.55 13.23 10.63
C GLU A 106 -0.47 14.20 10.05
N GLU A 107 -0.03 15.23 9.37
CA GLU A 107 -0.91 16.16 8.69
C GLU A 107 -1.61 15.50 7.50
N GLN A 108 -0.90 14.65 6.76
CA GLN A 108 -1.51 13.84 5.69
C GLN A 108 -2.63 12.95 6.22
N LEU A 109 -2.42 12.32 7.40
CA LEU A 109 -3.44 11.50 8.05
C LEU A 109 -4.64 12.31 8.49
N ARG A 110 -4.42 13.53 9.06
CA ARG A 110 -5.54 14.43 9.43
C ARG A 110 -6.38 14.79 8.21
N GLN A 111 -5.74 15.16 7.10
CA GLN A 111 -6.44 15.50 5.85
C GLN A 111 -7.19 14.29 5.29
N ALA A 112 -6.57 13.11 5.26
CA ALA A 112 -7.20 11.89 4.76
C ALA A 112 -8.41 11.44 5.59
N LEU A 113 -8.49 11.86 6.87
CA LEU A 113 -9.54 11.48 7.80
C LEU A 113 -10.60 12.58 8.03
N GLU A 114 -10.42 13.77 7.45
CA GLU A 114 -11.26 14.94 7.71
C GLU A 114 -12.76 14.67 7.46
N ASP A 115 -13.07 13.97 6.37
CA ASP A 115 -14.46 13.68 5.96
C ASP A 115 -14.93 12.26 6.35
N VAL A 116 -14.19 11.54 7.19
CA VAL A 116 -14.53 10.18 7.59
C VAL A 116 -15.56 10.20 8.71
N ASP A 117 -16.68 9.48 8.50
CA ASP A 117 -17.68 9.27 9.56
C ASP A 117 -17.09 8.31 10.61
N SER A 118 -17.10 8.72 11.87
CA SER A 118 -16.60 7.93 12.98
C SER A 118 -17.35 6.62 13.25
N ALA A 119 -18.50 6.42 12.61
CA ALA A 119 -19.26 5.17 12.66
C ALA A 119 -18.85 4.16 11.57
N ASP A 120 -18.08 4.58 10.56
CA ASP A 120 -17.61 3.70 9.50
C ASP A 120 -16.39 2.89 9.97
N PHE A 121 -16.28 1.63 9.53
CA PHE A 121 -15.03 0.87 9.66
C PHE A 121 -13.96 1.52 8.79
N THR A 122 -12.87 1.98 9.40
CA THR A 122 -11.88 2.82 8.73
C THR A 122 -10.63 2.03 8.33
N VAL A 123 -10.32 2.01 7.04
CA VAL A 123 -9.15 1.34 6.47
C VAL A 123 -8.20 2.38 5.89
N LEU A 124 -6.96 2.38 6.35
CA LEU A 124 -5.87 3.19 5.80
C LEU A 124 -5.06 2.39 4.80
N LEU A 125 -4.88 2.92 3.60
CA LEU A 125 -3.85 2.49 2.66
C LEU A 125 -2.61 3.35 2.88
N ALA A 126 -1.49 2.71 3.24
CA ALA A 126 -0.22 3.39 3.45
C ALA A 126 0.94 2.44 3.16
N HIS A 127 1.90 2.87 2.34
CA HIS A 127 2.96 1.98 1.86
C HIS A 127 3.87 1.43 2.98
N ARG A 128 4.16 2.26 4.01
CA ARG A 128 5.20 2.07 5.04
C ARG A 128 4.69 1.36 6.30
N PRO A 129 4.92 0.06 6.50
CA PRO A 129 4.49 -0.63 7.73
C PRO A 129 5.21 -0.17 8.99
N GLU A 130 6.47 0.30 8.86
CA GLU A 130 7.28 0.76 10.01
C GLU A 130 6.71 2.01 10.70
N LEU A 131 5.75 2.69 10.07
CA LEU A 131 5.07 3.85 10.65
C LEU A 131 3.82 3.46 11.47
N LEU A 132 3.58 2.18 11.74
CA LEU A 132 2.41 1.70 12.51
C LEU A 132 2.18 2.48 13.81
N ALA A 133 3.24 2.82 14.54
CA ALA A 133 3.12 3.59 15.77
C ALA A 133 2.58 5.01 15.58
N LYS A 134 2.72 5.59 14.37
CA LYS A 134 2.07 6.86 14.01
C LYS A 134 0.63 6.63 13.59
N TYR A 135 0.38 5.62 12.78
CA TYR A 135 -0.98 5.28 12.32
C TYR A 135 -1.91 4.96 13.48
N ALA A 136 -1.43 4.20 14.47
CA ALA A 136 -2.19 3.80 15.65
C ALA A 136 -2.59 4.96 16.61
N GLN A 137 -2.11 6.19 16.35
CA GLN A 137 -2.56 7.39 17.08
C GLN A 137 -3.84 7.99 16.50
N PHE A 138 -4.32 7.46 15.38
CA PHE A 138 -5.51 7.92 14.69
C PHE A 138 -6.65 6.88 14.82
N PRO A 139 -7.91 7.26 14.62
CA PRO A 139 -9.04 6.35 14.73
C PRO A 139 -9.13 5.43 13.50
N LEU A 140 -8.22 4.46 13.43
CA LEU A 140 -8.08 3.49 12.33
C LEU A 140 -8.32 2.08 12.85
N ASP A 141 -9.20 1.32 12.19
CA ASP A 141 -9.43 -0.09 12.50
C ASP A 141 -8.41 -0.99 11.82
N LEU A 142 -8.08 -0.67 10.56
CA LEU A 142 -7.19 -1.47 9.72
C LEU A 142 -6.23 -0.57 8.95
N VAL A 143 -4.96 -0.98 8.90
CA VAL A 143 -3.95 -0.43 7.98
C VAL A 143 -3.49 -1.54 7.05
N VAL A 144 -3.38 -1.25 5.76
CA VAL A 144 -2.78 -2.16 4.77
C VAL A 144 -1.53 -1.54 4.18
N SER A 145 -0.43 -2.31 4.18
CA SER A 145 0.90 -1.83 3.77
C SER A 145 1.65 -2.85 2.91
N GLY A 146 2.67 -2.36 2.20
CA GLY A 146 3.60 -3.15 1.43
C GLY A 146 5.04 -3.01 1.90
N HIS A 147 5.94 -2.54 1.02
CA HIS A 147 7.32 -2.10 1.26
C HIS A 147 8.31 -3.13 1.84
N ALA A 148 7.89 -3.97 2.77
CA ALA A 148 8.77 -4.87 3.52
C ALA A 148 9.24 -6.11 2.71
N HIS A 149 8.68 -6.36 1.53
CA HIS A 149 9.00 -7.50 0.66
C HIS A 149 8.99 -8.86 1.38
N GLY A 150 8.18 -9.00 2.44
CA GLY A 150 8.16 -10.19 3.29
C GLY A 150 9.49 -10.47 3.99
N GLY A 151 10.35 -9.44 4.16
CA GLY A 151 11.68 -9.58 4.76
C GLY A 151 12.67 -10.39 3.92
N GLN A 152 12.43 -10.56 2.62
CA GLN A 152 13.25 -11.26 1.62
C GLN A 152 13.43 -12.76 1.92
N VAL A 153 14.18 -13.12 2.97
CA VAL A 153 14.42 -14.50 3.42
C VAL A 153 13.57 -14.78 4.65
N ARG A 154 12.90 -15.90 4.66
CA ARG A 154 11.99 -16.33 5.71
C ARG A 154 12.31 -17.76 6.13
N ILE A 155 12.12 -18.09 7.40
CA ILE A 155 12.13 -19.47 7.91
C ILE A 155 10.78 -19.65 8.63
N PRO A 156 9.78 -20.32 8.00
CA PRO A 156 8.46 -20.47 8.59
C PRO A 156 8.52 -21.01 10.03
N GLY A 157 7.81 -20.33 10.95
CA GLY A 157 7.81 -20.68 12.37
C GLY A 157 9.02 -20.20 13.19
N VAL A 158 10.08 -19.71 12.54
CA VAL A 158 11.33 -19.27 13.23
C VAL A 158 11.66 -17.81 12.90
N LEU A 159 11.65 -17.45 11.62
CA LEU A 159 12.03 -16.12 11.16
C LEU A 159 11.03 -15.60 10.15
N ASN A 160 10.34 -14.50 10.48
CA ASN A 160 9.34 -13.91 9.60
C ASN A 160 9.97 -13.08 8.47
N GLY A 161 11.17 -12.55 8.65
CA GLY A 161 11.93 -11.83 7.63
C GLY A 161 13.36 -11.58 8.06
N LEU A 162 14.31 -11.64 7.12
CA LEU A 162 15.72 -11.38 7.40
C LEU A 162 16.08 -9.91 7.31
N TYR A 163 15.54 -9.21 6.29
CA TYR A 163 15.84 -7.80 6.04
C TYR A 163 14.64 -7.10 5.37
N ALA A 164 14.31 -5.91 5.84
CA ALA A 164 13.35 -5.05 5.17
C ALA A 164 13.87 -3.60 5.11
N PRO A 165 13.53 -2.84 4.04
CA PRO A 165 13.84 -1.42 3.96
C PRO A 165 13.31 -0.68 5.20
N ASN A 166 14.04 0.35 5.65
CA ASN A 166 13.69 1.19 6.79
C ASN A 166 13.55 0.48 8.16
N GLN A 167 13.59 -0.87 8.19
CA GLN A 167 13.58 -1.67 9.42
C GLN A 167 14.91 -2.39 9.65
N GLY A 168 15.76 -2.58 8.60
CA GLY A 168 17.05 -3.25 8.70
C GLY A 168 16.93 -4.77 8.85
N TRP A 169 17.89 -5.35 9.60
CA TRP A 169 17.96 -6.78 9.86
C TRP A 169 16.92 -7.23 10.90
N PHE A 170 16.31 -8.38 10.66
CA PHE A 170 15.27 -8.98 11.51
C PHE A 170 14.07 -8.05 11.74
N PRO A 171 13.42 -7.57 10.66
CA PRO A 171 12.33 -6.62 10.73
C PRO A 171 11.16 -7.18 11.55
N LYS A 172 10.54 -6.33 12.37
CA LYS A 172 9.37 -6.70 13.17
C LYS A 172 8.12 -6.83 12.29
N LEU A 173 7.99 -5.97 11.27
CA LEU A 173 6.80 -5.83 10.42
C LEU A 173 7.13 -6.26 8.98
N ALA A 174 7.47 -7.54 8.78
CA ALA A 174 7.92 -8.06 7.49
C ALA A 174 6.78 -8.56 6.59
N GLY A 175 5.71 -9.07 7.18
CA GLY A 175 4.56 -9.63 6.47
C GLY A 175 3.63 -10.39 7.41
N GLY A 176 2.33 -10.31 7.16
CA GLY A 176 1.28 -10.87 8.02
C GLY A 176 0.51 -9.79 8.78
N ALA A 177 -0.19 -10.18 9.83
CA ALA A 177 -1.03 -9.29 10.64
C ALA A 177 -0.37 -8.95 11.98
N TYR A 178 -0.50 -7.70 12.40
CA TYR A 178 0.01 -7.14 13.64
C TYR A 178 -1.07 -6.24 14.26
N THR A 179 -1.06 -6.08 15.57
CA THR A 179 -1.98 -5.17 16.26
C THR A 179 -1.23 -4.26 17.21
N GLN A 180 -1.53 -2.98 17.18
CA GLN A 180 -1.00 -1.97 18.08
C GLN A 180 -2.11 -0.98 18.47
N ASP A 181 -2.32 -0.75 19.76
CA ASP A 181 -3.25 0.25 20.31
C ASP A 181 -4.69 0.18 19.70
N GLY A 182 -5.15 -1.04 19.40
CA GLY A 182 -6.47 -1.28 18.79
C GLY A 182 -6.47 -1.30 17.27
N THR A 183 -5.45 -0.75 16.62
CA THR A 183 -5.31 -0.75 15.16
C THR A 183 -4.67 -2.05 14.67
N THR A 184 -5.26 -2.70 13.69
CA THR A 184 -4.68 -3.86 13.01
C THR A 184 -3.90 -3.41 11.77
N LEU A 185 -2.67 -3.91 11.60
CA LEU A 185 -1.87 -3.73 10.38
C LEU A 185 -1.76 -5.05 9.64
N ILE A 186 -2.05 -5.04 8.33
CA ILE A 186 -1.74 -6.14 7.42
C ILE A 186 -0.61 -5.70 6.49
N VAL A 187 0.48 -6.45 6.50
CA VAL A 187 1.64 -6.21 5.62
C VAL A 187 1.66 -7.26 4.52
N SER A 188 1.45 -6.82 3.28
CA SER A 188 1.62 -7.67 2.09
C SER A 188 3.10 -8.01 1.90
N ARG A 189 3.35 -9.25 1.47
CA ARG A 189 4.71 -9.66 1.07
C ARG A 189 5.08 -9.20 -0.33
N GLY A 190 4.12 -8.65 -1.06
CA GLY A 190 4.28 -8.13 -2.41
C GLY A 190 4.47 -9.21 -3.47
N LEU A 191 4.33 -8.80 -4.72
CA LEU A 191 4.40 -9.67 -5.90
C LEU A 191 5.76 -9.66 -6.60
N ALA A 192 6.67 -8.74 -6.25
CA ALA A 192 7.96 -8.60 -6.91
C ALA A 192 8.79 -9.90 -6.83
N VAL A 193 9.24 -10.37 -8.00
CA VAL A 193 10.08 -11.58 -8.12
C VAL A 193 11.56 -11.19 -8.16
N ARG A 194 11.89 -10.04 -8.75
CA ARG A 194 13.26 -9.53 -8.88
C ARG A 194 13.52 -8.48 -7.81
N THR A 195 14.38 -8.80 -6.86
CA THR A 195 14.85 -7.94 -5.80
C THR A 195 16.37 -8.12 -5.67
N ARG A 196 17.07 -7.14 -5.07
CA ARG A 196 18.53 -7.25 -4.84
C ARG A 196 18.92 -8.46 -4.00
N LEU A 197 18.06 -8.83 -3.04
CA LEU A 197 18.19 -10.05 -2.26
C LEU A 197 17.17 -11.08 -2.75
N PRO A 198 17.52 -12.36 -2.87
CA PRO A 198 16.59 -13.38 -3.32
C PRO A 198 15.46 -13.60 -2.30
N ARG A 199 14.27 -13.94 -2.79
CA ARG A 199 13.20 -14.44 -1.95
C ARG A 199 13.42 -15.91 -1.63
N ILE A 200 13.63 -16.25 -0.35
CA ILE A 200 13.82 -17.63 0.12
C ILE A 200 12.70 -17.96 1.11
N PHE A 201 11.92 -19.01 0.83
CA PHE A 201 10.70 -19.40 1.55
C PHE A 201 9.69 -18.26 1.75
N ASN A 202 9.78 -17.24 0.93
CA ASN A 202 8.99 -16.03 0.94
C ASN A 202 8.33 -15.85 -0.44
N ARG A 203 7.27 -16.62 -0.68
CA ARG A 203 6.54 -16.57 -1.96
C ARG A 203 5.82 -15.22 -2.09
N PRO A 204 5.72 -14.69 -3.32
CA PRO A 204 4.78 -13.59 -3.61
C PRO A 204 3.36 -13.98 -3.21
N GLU A 205 2.68 -13.08 -2.51
CA GLU A 205 1.29 -13.29 -2.04
C GLU A 205 0.44 -12.08 -2.44
#